data_a88ddd0b1c7a1acd49b094482f771add
#
_entry.id   a88ddd0b1c7a1acd49b094482f771add
#
_cell.length_a   1.000
_cell.length_b   1.000
_cell.length_c   1.000
_cell.angle_alpha   90.00
_cell.angle_beta   90.00
_cell.angle_gamma   90.00
#
_symmetry.space_group_name_H-M   'P 1'
#
loop_
_entity.id
_entity.type
_entity.pdbx_description
1 polymer ?
#
loop_
_entity_poly.entity_id
_entity_poly.type
_entity_poly.pdbx_seq_one_letter_code
_entity_poly.pdbx_strand_id
1 'polypeptide(L)'
;NIPLSPNEVIKIQKEMLGRAPSLSELILFSIQGSEHCSYKSSRTHLKQFVNSSPDVVLGAKEDAGVVSVATDNNGNRWCIVMSHESHNHPSQIVPYEGAATGVGGNVRDVMCMGAEVIACTNSLRFGEIKRNKTKWIQNGVVSGIAGYGNPIGVPTIGGDIYYNKGYNENCLVTLVTLGIVKEDDIIHSYAPKNANGYDLIIIGKPTDNSGFGGASFASLELEEEKKEKNKGAVQEPNAFLERHLLKATYALFGIIKEKNIVDRVGFKDLGAGGVACASVELAETSGYGSEVWLDNVHVGIKNLH
;
A
#
# COMPACT_ATOMS: atom_id res chain seq x y z
N ASN A 1 3.90 18.90 -14.81
CA ASN A 1 5.27 18.54 -14.37
C ASN A 1 5.27 17.05 -14.01
N ILE A 2 6.14 16.28 -14.67
CA ILE A 2 6.39 14.88 -14.34
C ILE A 2 7.53 14.84 -13.34
N PRO A 3 7.44 14.18 -12.19
CA PRO A 3 8.46 14.17 -11.15
C PRO A 3 9.63 13.21 -11.48
N LEU A 4 10.32 13.49 -12.57
CA LEU A 4 11.55 12.84 -13.00
C LEU A 4 12.66 13.89 -13.16
N SER A 5 13.84 13.57 -12.66
CA SER A 5 15.02 14.39 -12.91
C SER A 5 15.50 14.27 -14.38
N PRO A 6 16.23 15.25 -14.91
CA PRO A 6 16.80 15.14 -16.25
C PRO A 6 17.66 13.89 -16.46
N ASN A 7 18.41 13.48 -15.43
CA ASN A 7 19.25 12.28 -15.49
C ASN A 7 18.42 11.00 -15.58
N GLU A 8 17.30 10.91 -14.87
CA GLU A 8 16.39 9.77 -14.96
C GLU A 8 15.76 9.67 -16.35
N VAL A 9 15.33 10.79 -16.95
CA VAL A 9 14.80 10.82 -18.32
C VAL A 9 15.85 10.35 -19.33
N ILE A 10 17.12 10.80 -19.20
CA ILE A 10 18.21 10.36 -20.06
C ILE A 10 18.46 8.86 -19.91
N LYS A 11 18.44 8.35 -18.70
CA LYS A 11 18.59 6.90 -18.42
C LYS A 11 17.47 6.09 -19.05
N ILE A 12 16.21 6.51 -18.87
CA ILE A 12 15.05 5.88 -19.51
C ILE A 12 15.23 5.83 -21.02
N GLN A 13 15.59 6.95 -21.63
CA GLN A 13 15.77 7.05 -23.07
C GLN A 13 16.91 6.16 -23.58
N LYS A 14 18.08 6.22 -22.97
CA LYS A 14 19.30 5.60 -23.52
C LYS A 14 19.49 4.16 -23.09
N GLU A 15 19.18 3.84 -21.82
CA GLU A 15 19.50 2.52 -21.25
C GLU A 15 18.31 1.58 -21.23
N MET A 16 17.08 2.09 -21.09
CA MET A 16 15.89 1.24 -20.95
C MET A 16 15.12 1.08 -22.27
N LEU A 17 14.85 2.19 -22.97
CA LEU A 17 14.02 2.15 -24.18
C LEU A 17 14.82 2.17 -25.49
N GLY A 18 16.03 2.74 -25.50
CA GLY A 18 16.82 2.96 -26.72
C GLY A 18 16.21 3.98 -27.69
N ARG A 19 15.16 4.70 -27.27
CA ARG A 19 14.43 5.73 -28.02
C ARG A 19 13.86 6.78 -27.09
N ALA A 20 13.36 7.89 -27.65
CA ALA A 20 12.66 8.89 -26.86
C ALA A 20 11.37 8.29 -26.25
N PRO A 21 11.13 8.50 -24.93
CA PRO A 21 9.91 8.06 -24.29
C PRO A 21 8.71 8.90 -24.70
N SER A 22 7.54 8.31 -24.78
CA SER A 22 6.25 9.02 -24.88
C SER A 22 5.89 9.67 -23.54
N LEU A 23 4.89 10.57 -23.57
CA LEU A 23 4.39 11.18 -22.34
C LEU A 23 3.84 10.14 -21.35
N SER A 24 3.09 9.17 -21.83
CA SER A 24 2.53 8.09 -21.00
C SER A 24 3.63 7.23 -20.37
N GLU A 25 4.66 6.90 -21.12
CA GLU A 25 5.82 6.17 -20.57
C GLU A 25 6.53 6.97 -19.48
N LEU A 26 6.74 8.27 -19.68
CA LEU A 26 7.33 9.13 -18.64
C LEU A 26 6.47 9.17 -17.37
N ILE A 27 5.15 9.19 -17.49
CA ILE A 27 4.23 9.12 -16.34
C ILE A 27 4.41 7.77 -15.63
N LEU A 28 4.37 6.65 -16.36
CA LEU A 28 4.55 5.31 -15.79
C LEU A 28 5.93 5.17 -15.11
N PHE A 29 6.99 5.59 -15.76
CA PHE A 29 8.33 5.59 -15.15
C PHE A 29 8.43 6.51 -13.93
N SER A 30 7.68 7.60 -13.87
CA SER A 30 7.67 8.47 -12.68
C SER A 30 7.00 7.81 -11.48
N ILE A 31 6.00 6.96 -11.71
CA ILE A 31 5.33 6.17 -10.67
C ILE A 31 6.27 5.06 -10.19
N GLN A 32 6.73 4.20 -11.11
CA GLN A 32 7.64 3.09 -10.79
C GLN A 32 8.99 3.54 -10.22
N GLY A 33 9.50 4.69 -10.65
CA GLY A 33 10.73 5.30 -10.17
C GLY A 33 10.55 6.19 -8.94
N SER A 34 9.35 6.31 -8.38
CA SER A 34 9.13 7.01 -7.11
C SER A 34 9.80 6.26 -5.96
N GLU A 35 10.10 6.94 -4.85
CA GLU A 35 10.64 6.28 -3.66
C GLU A 35 9.67 5.20 -3.11
N HIS A 36 8.38 5.42 -3.26
CA HIS A 36 7.32 4.48 -2.85
C HIS A 36 7.41 3.10 -3.51
N CYS A 37 7.73 3.06 -4.82
CA CYS A 37 7.78 1.81 -5.56
C CYS A 37 9.21 1.27 -5.71
N SER A 38 10.20 2.14 -5.91
CA SER A 38 11.57 1.73 -6.24
C SER A 38 12.52 1.60 -5.06
N TYR A 39 12.20 2.24 -3.92
CA TYR A 39 13.09 2.36 -2.77
C TYR A 39 14.50 2.87 -3.14
N LYS A 40 14.57 3.72 -4.18
CA LYS A 40 15.85 4.13 -4.80
C LYS A 40 16.82 4.82 -3.84
N SER A 41 16.30 5.55 -2.86
CA SER A 41 17.10 6.24 -1.83
C SER A 41 17.29 5.40 -0.58
N SER A 42 16.26 4.69 -0.13
CA SER A 42 16.25 3.96 1.15
C SER A 42 16.83 2.54 1.07
N ARG A 43 16.90 1.94 -0.11
CA ARG A 43 17.36 0.54 -0.31
C ARG A 43 18.71 0.22 0.35
N THR A 44 19.66 1.17 0.30
CA THR A 44 20.99 0.99 0.92
C THR A 44 20.90 0.86 2.44
N HIS A 45 19.98 1.59 3.06
CA HIS A 45 19.73 1.52 4.50
C HIS A 45 18.96 0.26 4.87
N LEU A 46 17.93 -0.09 4.10
CA LEU A 46 17.10 -1.28 4.32
C LEU A 46 17.90 -2.59 4.28
N LYS A 47 18.89 -2.68 3.41
CA LYS A 47 19.79 -3.85 3.31
C LYS A 47 20.60 -4.14 4.57
N GLN A 48 20.69 -3.21 5.52
CA GLN A 48 21.40 -3.39 6.78
C GLN A 48 20.59 -4.18 7.81
N PHE A 49 19.28 -4.29 7.64
CA PHE A 49 18.43 -5.03 8.58
C PHE A 49 18.52 -6.54 8.34
N VAL A 50 18.65 -7.29 9.42
CA VAL A 50 18.49 -8.74 9.40
C VAL A 50 17.00 -9.04 9.25
N ASN A 51 16.64 -9.75 8.20
CA ASN A 51 15.25 -10.07 7.84
C ASN A 51 15.04 -11.59 7.65
N SER A 52 15.88 -12.41 8.27
CA SER A 52 15.78 -13.86 8.19
C SER A 52 16.13 -14.48 9.56
N SER A 53 15.35 -15.44 9.99
CA SER A 53 15.57 -16.33 11.13
C SER A 53 14.76 -17.61 10.92
N PRO A 54 14.92 -18.66 11.75
CA PRO A 54 14.09 -19.86 11.64
C PRO A 54 12.58 -19.61 11.73
N ASP A 55 12.18 -18.57 12.44
CA ASP A 55 10.76 -18.21 12.61
C ASP A 55 10.24 -17.25 11.53
N VAL A 56 11.11 -16.60 10.77
CA VAL A 56 10.72 -15.72 9.67
C VAL A 56 10.35 -16.56 8.46
N VAL A 57 9.06 -16.66 8.16
CA VAL A 57 8.53 -17.33 6.99
C VAL A 57 8.73 -16.46 5.74
N LEU A 58 8.46 -15.17 5.86
CA LEU A 58 8.62 -14.19 4.81
C LEU A 58 9.16 -12.88 5.39
N GLY A 59 10.33 -12.48 4.92
CA GLY A 59 10.91 -11.16 5.25
C GLY A 59 10.28 -10.04 4.41
N ALA A 60 10.96 -8.88 4.38
CA ALA A 60 10.48 -7.68 3.66
C ALA A 60 10.64 -7.82 2.14
N LYS A 61 9.79 -8.61 1.51
CA LYS A 61 9.82 -8.90 0.06
C LYS A 61 8.46 -8.77 -0.63
N GLU A 62 7.38 -8.83 0.12
CA GLU A 62 6.00 -8.78 -0.38
C GLU A 62 5.23 -7.68 0.37
N ASP A 63 3.90 -7.65 0.27
CA ASP A 63 3.06 -6.60 0.88
C ASP A 63 3.18 -6.57 2.41
N ALA A 64 3.47 -7.71 3.05
CA ALA A 64 3.67 -7.79 4.49
C ALA A 64 4.74 -8.83 4.87
N GLY A 65 5.36 -8.64 6.02
CA GLY A 65 6.24 -9.63 6.63
C GLY A 65 5.46 -10.71 7.38
N VAL A 66 5.99 -11.94 7.43
CA VAL A 66 5.34 -13.09 8.06
C VAL A 66 6.31 -13.78 9.02
N VAL A 67 5.87 -13.96 10.26
CA VAL A 67 6.65 -14.67 11.29
C VAL A 67 5.78 -15.77 11.93
N SER A 68 6.35 -16.96 12.05
CA SER A 68 5.71 -18.08 12.76
C SER A 68 5.80 -17.86 14.27
N VAL A 69 4.69 -18.02 14.98
CA VAL A 69 4.60 -17.75 16.42
C VAL A 69 4.15 -18.95 17.24
N ALA A 70 3.55 -19.95 16.61
CA ALA A 70 3.07 -21.15 17.28
C ALA A 70 2.94 -22.31 16.30
N THR A 71 2.95 -23.52 16.85
CA THR A 71 2.55 -24.74 16.14
C THR A 71 1.41 -25.40 16.92
N ASP A 72 0.31 -25.73 16.24
CA ASP A 72 -0.83 -26.38 16.88
C ASP A 72 -0.61 -27.90 17.07
N ASN A 73 -1.56 -28.56 17.73
CA ASN A 73 -1.48 -29.99 18.01
C ASN A 73 -1.52 -30.88 16.74
N ASN A 74 -1.90 -30.32 15.60
CA ASN A 74 -1.94 -31.00 14.30
C ASN A 74 -0.66 -30.77 13.49
N GLY A 75 0.30 -29.99 14.03
CA GLY A 75 1.55 -29.65 13.37
C GLY A 75 1.47 -28.43 12.45
N ASN A 76 0.34 -27.72 12.38
CA ASN A 76 0.21 -26.51 11.56
C ASN A 76 0.96 -25.35 12.22
N ARG A 77 1.81 -24.67 11.47
CA ARG A 77 2.45 -23.43 11.92
C ARG A 77 1.51 -22.25 11.75
N TRP A 78 1.29 -21.52 12.83
CA TRP A 78 0.50 -20.29 12.84
C TRP A 78 1.42 -19.07 12.80
N CYS A 79 1.08 -18.15 11.94
CA CYS A 79 1.90 -16.98 11.64
C CYS A 79 1.16 -15.68 11.94
N ILE A 80 1.92 -14.69 12.39
CA ILE A 80 1.51 -13.28 12.37
C ILE A 80 1.99 -12.68 11.06
N VAL A 81 1.09 -12.04 10.36
CA VAL A 81 1.36 -11.17 9.21
C VAL A 81 1.32 -9.74 9.69
N MET A 82 2.34 -8.96 9.37
CA MET A 82 2.46 -7.58 9.81
C MET A 82 2.87 -6.67 8.65
N SER A 83 2.06 -5.67 8.40
CA SER A 83 2.42 -4.52 7.56
C SER A 83 2.63 -3.28 8.44
N HIS A 84 3.59 -2.46 8.06
CA HIS A 84 3.97 -1.24 8.74
C HIS A 84 4.19 -0.14 7.70
N GLU A 85 3.23 0.74 7.59
CA GLU A 85 3.24 1.79 6.59
C GLU A 85 3.12 3.19 7.19
N SER A 86 3.52 4.19 6.42
CA SER A 86 3.36 5.59 6.78
C SER A 86 2.51 6.33 5.76
N HIS A 87 1.62 7.26 6.25
CA HIS A 87 0.77 8.11 5.41
C HIS A 87 0.90 9.59 5.80
N ASN A 88 2.15 10.08 5.73
CA ASN A 88 2.57 11.35 6.31
C ASN A 88 2.07 12.55 5.51
N HIS A 89 2.46 12.66 4.24
CA HIS A 89 2.12 13.78 3.35
C HIS A 89 0.61 13.98 3.20
N PRO A 90 -0.18 12.93 2.91
CA PRO A 90 -1.63 13.05 2.88
C PRO A 90 -2.22 13.57 4.19
N SER A 91 -1.76 13.05 5.32
CA SER A 91 -2.24 13.45 6.65
C SER A 91 -1.86 14.87 7.04
N GLN A 92 -0.76 15.42 6.51
CA GLN A 92 -0.37 16.81 6.71
C GLN A 92 -1.31 17.79 5.98
N ILE A 93 -1.93 17.37 4.86
CA ILE A 93 -2.75 18.22 3.99
C ILE A 93 -4.24 18.05 4.28
N VAL A 94 -4.72 16.81 4.35
CA VAL A 94 -6.10 16.40 4.64
C VAL A 94 -6.07 15.31 5.71
N PRO A 95 -5.98 15.70 6.99
CA PRO A 95 -5.63 14.78 8.08
C PRO A 95 -6.58 13.60 8.25
N TYR A 96 -7.88 13.82 8.09
CA TYR A 96 -8.87 12.76 8.20
C TYR A 96 -8.73 11.75 7.06
N GLU A 97 -8.80 12.21 5.83
CA GLU A 97 -8.74 11.37 4.64
C GLU A 97 -7.37 10.69 4.53
N GLY A 98 -6.30 11.42 4.84
CA GLY A 98 -4.95 10.89 4.82
C GLY A 98 -4.76 9.73 5.79
N ALA A 99 -5.18 9.88 7.04
CA ALA A 99 -5.05 8.84 8.04
C ALA A 99 -6.02 7.68 7.81
N ALA A 100 -7.26 7.96 7.39
CA ALA A 100 -8.25 6.96 7.05
C ALA A 100 -7.77 6.04 5.91
N THR A 101 -7.29 6.63 4.83
CA THR A 101 -6.73 5.87 3.68
C THR A 101 -5.51 5.06 4.09
N GLY A 102 -4.66 5.60 4.97
CA GLY A 102 -3.52 4.86 5.52
C GLY A 102 -3.94 3.60 6.26
N VAL A 103 -5.03 3.65 7.07
CA VAL A 103 -5.58 2.43 7.70
C VAL A 103 -6.03 1.43 6.63
N GLY A 104 -6.76 1.89 5.60
CA GLY A 104 -7.28 1.02 4.54
C GLY A 104 -6.16 0.31 3.78
N GLY A 105 -5.13 1.03 3.32
CA GLY A 105 -3.99 0.46 2.61
C GLY A 105 -3.25 -0.59 3.45
N ASN A 106 -2.95 -0.25 4.69
CA ASN A 106 -2.22 -1.14 5.59
C ASN A 106 -3.02 -2.42 5.96
N VAL A 107 -4.36 -2.31 6.08
CA VAL A 107 -5.25 -3.46 6.27
C VAL A 107 -5.29 -4.35 5.02
N ARG A 108 -5.32 -3.75 3.83
CA ARG A 108 -5.32 -4.51 2.56
C ARG A 108 -4.04 -5.30 2.36
N ASP A 109 -2.87 -4.75 2.68
CA ASP A 109 -1.59 -5.48 2.62
C ASP A 109 -1.67 -6.80 3.38
N VAL A 110 -2.12 -6.75 4.63
CA VAL A 110 -2.22 -7.92 5.49
C VAL A 110 -3.28 -8.90 4.98
N MET A 111 -4.44 -8.39 4.57
CA MET A 111 -5.52 -9.20 4.00
C MET A 111 -5.06 -9.93 2.73
N CYS A 112 -4.37 -9.23 1.82
CA CYS A 112 -3.92 -9.80 0.55
C CYS A 112 -2.96 -10.97 0.71
N MET A 113 -2.26 -11.05 1.84
CA MET A 113 -1.42 -12.20 2.22
C MET A 113 -2.21 -13.43 2.72
N GLY A 114 -3.53 -13.43 2.58
CA GLY A 114 -4.39 -14.55 3.03
C GLY A 114 -4.72 -14.54 4.52
N ALA A 115 -4.29 -13.49 5.25
CA ALA A 115 -4.44 -13.39 6.69
C ALA A 115 -5.77 -12.75 7.10
N GLU A 116 -6.34 -13.23 8.21
CA GLU A 116 -7.41 -12.54 8.91
C GLU A 116 -6.83 -11.37 9.71
N VAL A 117 -7.26 -10.15 9.39
CA VAL A 117 -6.82 -8.93 10.10
C VAL A 117 -7.45 -8.90 11.49
N ILE A 118 -6.61 -8.84 12.53
CA ILE A 118 -7.05 -8.94 13.92
C ILE A 118 -6.89 -7.64 14.73
N ALA A 119 -5.95 -6.78 14.35
CA ALA A 119 -5.67 -5.55 15.10
C ALA A 119 -4.83 -4.55 14.33
N CYS A 120 -4.91 -3.28 14.76
CA CYS A 120 -4.00 -2.21 14.39
C CYS A 120 -3.28 -1.62 15.60
N THR A 121 -2.11 -1.03 15.36
CA THR A 121 -1.44 -0.10 16.27
C THR A 121 -0.97 1.13 15.49
N ASN A 122 -0.65 2.23 16.20
CA ASN A 122 -0.29 3.48 15.55
C ASN A 122 0.94 4.11 16.22
N SER A 123 1.81 4.73 15.43
CA SER A 123 2.90 5.55 15.92
C SER A 123 2.78 6.96 15.31
N LEU A 124 2.40 7.93 16.12
CA LEU A 124 2.01 9.26 15.66
C LEU A 124 3.01 10.32 16.14
N ARG A 125 3.46 11.16 15.21
CA ARG A 125 4.40 12.26 15.50
C ARG A 125 3.81 13.55 14.99
N PHE A 126 3.63 14.50 15.89
CA PHE A 126 3.04 15.80 15.59
C PHE A 126 3.96 16.94 15.95
N GLY A 127 3.74 18.10 15.35
CA GLY A 127 4.41 19.35 15.70
C GLY A 127 4.14 19.79 17.14
N GLU A 128 4.54 21.00 17.47
CA GLU A 128 4.35 21.55 18.83
C GLU A 128 2.85 21.62 19.19
N ILE A 129 2.47 21.01 20.30
CA ILE A 129 1.07 20.88 20.75
C ILE A 129 0.32 22.20 20.92
N LYS A 130 1.04 23.31 21.14
CA LYS A 130 0.43 24.65 21.30
C LYS A 130 -0.04 25.25 19.97
N ARG A 131 0.44 24.77 18.82
CA ARG A 131 0.05 25.28 17.50
C ARG A 131 -1.36 24.83 17.12
N ASN A 132 -2.18 25.72 16.63
CA ASN A 132 -3.53 25.40 16.16
C ASN A 132 -3.51 24.41 14.99
N LYS A 133 -2.52 24.54 14.07
CA LYS A 133 -2.32 23.60 12.96
C LYS A 133 -2.04 22.17 13.47
N THR A 134 -1.18 22.02 14.48
CA THR A 134 -0.91 20.72 15.11
C THR A 134 -2.14 20.08 15.69
N LYS A 135 -2.95 20.84 16.42
CA LYS A 135 -4.22 20.36 17.01
C LYS A 135 -5.21 19.92 15.94
N TRP A 136 -5.32 20.70 14.87
CA TRP A 136 -6.19 20.37 13.74
C TRP A 136 -5.73 19.07 13.04
N ILE A 137 -4.43 18.92 12.77
CA ILE A 137 -3.86 17.69 12.18
C ILE A 137 -4.11 16.50 13.10
N GLN A 138 -3.78 16.60 14.38
CA GLN A 138 -3.98 15.53 15.35
C GLN A 138 -5.44 15.08 15.43
N ASN A 139 -6.37 16.03 15.55
CA ASN A 139 -7.78 15.71 15.62
C ASN A 139 -8.28 15.01 14.35
N GLY A 140 -7.87 15.49 13.18
CA GLY A 140 -8.21 14.86 11.91
C GLY A 140 -7.62 13.47 11.79
N VAL A 141 -6.34 13.28 12.11
CA VAL A 141 -5.67 11.97 12.08
C VAL A 141 -6.35 10.95 12.98
N VAL A 142 -6.58 11.30 14.26
CA VAL A 142 -7.23 10.37 15.20
C VAL A 142 -8.65 10.05 14.75
N SER A 143 -9.39 11.04 14.27
CA SER A 143 -10.74 10.84 13.73
C SER A 143 -10.74 9.99 12.46
N GLY A 144 -9.76 10.16 11.60
CA GLY A 144 -9.60 9.35 10.38
C GLY A 144 -9.29 7.89 10.69
N ILE A 145 -8.37 7.62 11.61
CA ILE A 145 -8.05 6.26 12.08
C ILE A 145 -9.32 5.59 12.65
N ALA A 146 -10.04 6.28 13.53
CA ALA A 146 -11.26 5.78 14.13
C ALA A 146 -12.40 5.62 13.10
N GLY A 147 -12.57 6.62 12.23
CA GLY A 147 -13.62 6.63 11.21
C GLY A 147 -13.45 5.58 10.11
N TYR A 148 -12.26 5.02 9.98
CA TYR A 148 -12.02 3.91 9.08
C TYR A 148 -11.94 2.56 9.82
N GLY A 149 -11.12 2.46 10.85
CA GLY A 149 -10.91 1.22 11.60
C GLY A 149 -12.18 0.66 12.25
N ASN A 150 -12.97 1.53 12.87
CA ASN A 150 -14.21 1.12 13.53
C ASN A 150 -15.24 0.50 12.56
N PRO A 151 -15.61 1.14 11.42
CA PRO A 151 -16.55 0.55 10.47
C PRO A 151 -16.08 -0.76 9.85
N ILE A 152 -14.79 -0.93 9.59
CA ILE A 152 -14.27 -2.20 9.07
C ILE A 152 -14.14 -3.29 10.14
N GLY A 153 -14.27 -2.93 11.42
CA GLY A 153 -14.22 -3.85 12.56
C GLY A 153 -12.81 -4.26 12.96
N VAL A 154 -11.80 -3.43 12.70
CA VAL A 154 -10.41 -3.66 13.09
C VAL A 154 -10.07 -2.82 14.33
N PRO A 155 -9.84 -3.42 15.51
CA PRO A 155 -9.57 -2.69 16.73
C PRO A 155 -8.15 -2.11 16.75
N THR A 156 -8.00 -0.89 17.25
CA THR A 156 -6.70 -0.35 17.63
C THR A 156 -6.36 -0.80 19.05
N ILE A 157 -5.28 -1.57 19.22
CA ILE A 157 -4.89 -2.19 20.50
C ILE A 157 -3.70 -1.52 21.18
N GLY A 158 -3.06 -0.56 20.52
CA GLY A 158 -1.90 0.13 21.08
C GLY A 158 -1.39 1.24 20.19
N GLY A 159 -0.34 1.89 20.64
CA GLY A 159 0.32 2.96 19.90
C GLY A 159 0.95 4.00 20.82
N ASP A 160 1.55 5.01 20.19
CA ASP A 160 2.14 6.14 20.90
C ASP A 160 1.93 7.47 20.15
N ILE A 161 2.00 8.56 20.90
CA ILE A 161 1.96 9.92 20.36
C ILE A 161 3.13 10.70 20.91
N TYR A 162 3.85 11.40 20.02
CA TYR A 162 4.97 12.25 20.40
C TYR A 162 4.90 13.61 19.70
N TYR A 163 5.26 14.68 20.42
CA TYR A 163 5.24 16.06 19.93
C TYR A 163 6.65 16.65 19.88
N ASN A 164 7.04 17.16 18.72
CA ASN A 164 8.30 17.86 18.57
C ASN A 164 8.22 18.90 17.44
N LYS A 165 8.92 20.02 17.60
CA LYS A 165 8.98 21.09 16.60
C LYS A 165 9.45 20.63 15.22
N GLY A 166 10.23 19.56 15.15
CA GLY A 166 10.68 18.96 13.88
C GLY A 166 9.53 18.43 13.01
N TYR A 167 8.35 18.17 13.59
CA TYR A 167 7.16 17.71 12.87
C TYR A 167 6.14 18.81 12.59
N ASN A 168 6.51 20.09 12.75
CA ASN A 168 5.59 21.21 12.54
C ASN A 168 5.06 21.28 11.11
N GLU A 169 5.88 20.95 10.13
CA GLU A 169 5.54 21.07 8.70
C GLU A 169 5.31 19.72 8.02
N ASN A 170 5.63 18.63 8.68
CA ASN A 170 5.32 17.27 8.22
C ASN A 170 5.13 16.34 9.42
N CYS A 171 3.89 15.99 9.72
CA CYS A 171 3.57 14.98 10.73
C CYS A 171 4.01 13.58 10.25
N LEU A 172 4.23 12.66 11.18
CA LEU A 172 4.36 11.25 10.85
C LEU A 172 3.14 10.50 11.37
N VAL A 173 2.47 9.85 10.44
CA VAL A 173 1.31 8.98 10.72
C VAL A 173 1.70 7.58 10.25
N THR A 174 2.11 6.78 11.20
CA THR A 174 2.55 5.42 10.94
C THR A 174 1.55 4.43 11.50
N LEU A 175 1.15 3.50 10.68
CA LEU A 175 0.12 2.52 10.94
C LEU A 175 0.73 1.12 10.87
N VAL A 176 0.34 0.26 11.80
CA VAL A 176 0.75 -1.14 11.84
C VAL A 176 -0.50 -1.99 11.89
N THR A 177 -0.62 -2.93 10.98
CA THR A 177 -1.72 -3.90 10.98
C THR A 177 -1.18 -5.29 11.23
N LEU A 178 -1.89 -6.04 12.05
CA LEU A 178 -1.60 -7.42 12.38
C LEU A 178 -2.71 -8.33 11.87
N GLY A 179 -2.30 -9.44 11.27
CA GLY A 179 -3.19 -10.51 10.87
C GLY A 179 -2.66 -11.87 11.31
N ILE A 180 -3.51 -12.87 11.24
CA ILE A 180 -3.18 -14.25 11.57
C ILE A 180 -3.49 -15.16 10.37
N VAL A 181 -2.60 -16.12 10.10
CA VAL A 181 -2.76 -17.08 9.01
C VAL A 181 -2.00 -18.38 9.36
N LYS A 182 -2.43 -19.50 8.82
CA LYS A 182 -1.58 -20.71 8.78
C LYS A 182 -0.55 -20.57 7.68
N GLU A 183 0.66 -21.09 7.91
CA GLU A 183 1.74 -20.99 6.92
C GLU A 183 1.34 -21.53 5.54
N ASP A 184 0.67 -22.66 5.49
CA ASP A 184 0.21 -23.29 4.23
C ASP A 184 -0.93 -22.52 3.54
N ASP A 185 -1.54 -21.57 4.24
CA ASP A 185 -2.66 -20.75 3.74
C ASP A 185 -2.22 -19.36 3.26
N ILE A 186 -0.93 -19.06 3.31
CA ILE A 186 -0.38 -17.77 2.84
C ILE A 186 -0.61 -17.63 1.34
N ILE A 187 -1.23 -16.52 0.97
CA ILE A 187 -1.38 -16.11 -0.43
C ILE A 187 -0.28 -15.09 -0.74
N HIS A 188 0.42 -15.30 -1.82
CA HIS A 188 1.56 -14.47 -2.19
C HIS A 188 1.18 -13.30 -3.09
N SER A 189 1.89 -12.18 -2.96
CA SER A 189 1.69 -10.97 -3.77
C SER A 189 2.45 -11.02 -5.11
N TYR A 190 2.63 -12.20 -5.67
CA TYR A 190 3.25 -12.43 -6.99
C TYR A 190 2.52 -13.53 -7.77
N ALA A 191 2.72 -13.53 -9.10
CA ALA A 191 2.12 -14.54 -9.97
C ALA A 191 2.60 -15.95 -9.64
N PRO A 192 1.69 -16.94 -9.53
CA PRO A 192 2.06 -18.31 -9.22
C PRO A 192 2.90 -18.96 -10.35
N LYS A 193 3.50 -20.10 -10.05
CA LYS A 193 4.21 -20.89 -11.07
C LYS A 193 3.26 -21.28 -12.21
N ASN A 194 3.73 -21.20 -13.45
CA ASN A 194 2.97 -21.52 -14.66
C ASN A 194 1.78 -20.57 -14.92
N ALA A 195 1.85 -19.32 -14.46
CA ALA A 195 0.80 -18.30 -14.65
C ALA A 195 0.76 -17.71 -16.08
N ASN A 196 1.51 -18.22 -17.02
CA ASN A 196 1.44 -17.72 -18.40
C ASN A 196 0.01 -17.86 -18.95
N GLY A 197 -0.58 -16.74 -19.37
CA GLY A 197 -1.96 -16.67 -19.84
C GLY A 197 -3.01 -16.57 -18.74
N TYR A 198 -2.63 -16.31 -17.49
CA TYR A 198 -3.56 -16.01 -16.42
C TYR A 198 -4.13 -14.59 -16.58
N ASP A 199 -5.38 -14.44 -16.17
CA ASP A 199 -6.04 -13.15 -16.18
C ASP A 199 -5.64 -12.31 -14.95
N LEU A 200 -5.50 -10.99 -15.16
CA LEU A 200 -5.45 -9.99 -14.11
C LEU A 200 -6.86 -9.50 -13.82
N ILE A 201 -7.32 -9.71 -12.58
CA ILE A 201 -8.68 -9.32 -12.16
C ILE A 201 -8.58 -8.21 -11.13
N ILE A 202 -9.20 -7.06 -11.42
CA ILE A 202 -9.32 -5.94 -10.49
C ILE A 202 -10.60 -6.07 -9.70
N ILE A 203 -10.50 -6.04 -8.37
CA ILE A 203 -11.63 -6.08 -7.44
C ILE A 203 -11.62 -4.80 -6.61
N GLY A 204 -12.71 -4.05 -6.61
CA GLY A 204 -12.83 -2.86 -5.77
C GLY A 204 -13.65 -1.73 -6.37
N LYS A 205 -13.32 -0.51 -5.96
CA LYS A 205 -13.95 0.72 -6.44
C LYS A 205 -13.61 0.97 -7.91
N PRO A 206 -14.56 1.44 -8.73
CA PRO A 206 -14.24 1.95 -10.05
C PRO A 206 -13.22 3.10 -9.98
N THR A 207 -12.34 3.16 -10.97
CA THR A 207 -11.37 4.26 -11.08
C THR A 207 -12.11 5.60 -11.19
N ASP A 208 -11.72 6.57 -10.37
CA ASP A 208 -12.22 7.94 -10.37
C ASP A 208 -11.08 8.97 -10.38
N ASN A 209 -11.36 10.21 -10.07
CA ASN A 209 -10.38 11.30 -10.05
C ASN A 209 -9.68 11.52 -8.69
N SER A 210 -9.81 10.60 -7.75
CA SER A 210 -9.09 10.66 -6.46
C SER A 210 -7.84 9.79 -6.47
N GLY A 211 -6.79 10.21 -5.77
CA GLY A 211 -5.55 9.44 -5.63
C GLY A 211 -4.60 9.50 -6.82
N PHE A 212 -4.85 10.32 -7.83
CA PHE A 212 -3.97 10.45 -8.98
C PHE A 212 -2.59 10.99 -8.60
N GLY A 213 -1.55 10.25 -8.99
CA GLY A 213 -0.17 10.62 -8.72
C GLY A 213 0.23 10.50 -7.25
N GLY A 214 -0.48 9.69 -6.45
CA GLY A 214 -0.23 9.53 -5.02
C GLY A 214 1.20 9.14 -4.69
N ALA A 215 1.78 8.16 -5.37
CA ALA A 215 3.17 7.73 -5.19
C ALA A 215 4.17 8.85 -5.51
N SER A 216 3.93 9.58 -6.58
CA SER A 216 4.75 10.73 -6.97
C SER A 216 4.63 11.88 -5.97
N PHE A 217 3.41 12.19 -5.54
CA PHE A 217 3.14 13.21 -4.53
C PHE A 217 3.81 12.91 -3.19
N ALA A 218 3.72 11.67 -2.71
CA ALA A 218 4.34 11.25 -1.45
C ALA A 218 5.88 11.30 -1.47
N SER A 219 6.48 11.39 -2.65
CA SER A 219 7.94 11.49 -2.84
C SER A 219 8.45 12.93 -3.04
N LEU A 220 7.58 13.94 -3.02
CA LEU A 220 7.94 15.34 -3.21
C LEU A 220 8.09 16.07 -1.86
N GLU A 221 8.82 17.20 -1.86
CA GLU A 221 8.79 18.13 -0.75
C GLU A 221 7.42 18.83 -0.66
N LEU A 222 6.92 18.99 0.58
CA LEU A 222 5.67 19.68 0.83
C LEU A 222 5.84 21.20 0.72
N GLU A 223 5.18 21.79 -0.28
CA GLU A 223 5.12 23.23 -0.46
C GLU A 223 3.73 23.75 -0.05
N GLU A 224 3.68 24.71 0.87
CA GLU A 224 2.43 25.31 1.39
C GLU A 224 1.53 25.84 0.26
N GLU A 225 2.14 26.45 -0.76
CA GLU A 225 1.44 27.07 -1.90
C GLU A 225 0.75 26.06 -2.84
N LYS A 226 1.16 24.81 -2.79
CA LYS A 226 0.62 23.73 -3.66
C LYS A 226 -0.42 22.84 -2.98
N LYS A 227 -0.77 23.10 -1.72
CA LYS A 227 -1.69 22.25 -0.93
C LYS A 227 -3.02 21.98 -1.62
N GLU A 228 -3.69 23.02 -2.09
CA GLU A 228 -5.00 22.87 -2.75
C GLU A 228 -4.92 21.97 -3.98
N LYS A 229 -3.84 22.12 -4.77
CA LYS A 229 -3.60 21.28 -5.96
C LYS A 229 -3.32 19.82 -5.58
N ASN A 230 -2.69 19.59 -4.45
CA ASN A 230 -2.25 18.27 -4.02
C ASN A 230 -3.34 17.47 -3.29
N LYS A 231 -4.48 18.09 -2.92
CA LYS A 231 -5.61 17.37 -2.31
C LYS A 231 -6.13 16.23 -3.18
N GLY A 232 -6.17 16.41 -4.49
CA GLY A 232 -6.60 15.38 -5.44
C GLY A 232 -5.69 14.15 -5.52
N ALA A 233 -4.45 14.25 -5.03
CA ALA A 233 -3.53 13.12 -4.94
C ALA A 233 -3.83 12.19 -3.74
N VAL A 234 -4.67 12.62 -2.81
CA VAL A 234 -5.12 11.81 -1.69
C VAL A 234 -6.34 11.01 -2.10
N GLN A 235 -6.29 9.71 -1.87
CA GLN A 235 -7.41 8.80 -2.17
C GLN A 235 -8.60 9.11 -1.26
N GLU A 236 -9.82 9.03 -1.80
CA GLU A 236 -11.05 9.09 -1.01
C GLU A 236 -11.19 7.83 -0.15
N PRO A 237 -11.26 7.95 1.19
CA PRO A 237 -11.44 6.81 2.06
C PRO A 237 -12.88 6.29 2.00
N ASN A 238 -13.05 4.99 1.80
CA ASN A 238 -14.35 4.34 1.77
C ASN A 238 -14.37 3.08 2.65
N ALA A 239 -14.55 3.28 3.96
CA ALA A 239 -14.58 2.20 4.93
C ALA A 239 -15.76 1.22 4.71
N PHE A 240 -16.88 1.69 4.18
CA PHE A 240 -18.02 0.84 3.85
C PHE A 240 -17.67 -0.17 2.76
N LEU A 241 -17.06 0.29 1.68
CA LEU A 241 -16.59 -0.60 0.61
C LEU A 241 -15.50 -1.54 1.11
N GLU A 242 -14.53 -1.03 1.87
CA GLU A 242 -13.45 -1.83 2.44
C GLU A 242 -14.01 -2.99 3.30
N ARG A 243 -15.04 -2.74 4.10
CA ARG A 243 -15.71 -3.80 4.88
C ARG A 243 -16.29 -4.90 3.98
N HIS A 244 -16.85 -4.52 2.83
CA HIS A 244 -17.39 -5.49 1.86
C HIS A 244 -16.26 -6.25 1.17
N LEU A 245 -15.18 -5.56 0.79
CA LEU A 245 -13.98 -6.18 0.21
C LEU A 245 -13.36 -7.19 1.17
N LEU A 246 -13.16 -6.84 2.44
CA LEU A 246 -12.68 -7.78 3.47
C LEU A 246 -13.52 -9.05 3.53
N LYS A 247 -14.84 -8.91 3.64
CA LYS A 247 -15.75 -10.07 3.71
C LYS A 247 -15.72 -10.93 2.44
N ALA A 248 -15.76 -10.29 1.28
CA ALA A 248 -15.74 -10.98 0.00
C ALA A 248 -14.40 -11.71 -0.22
N THR A 249 -13.29 -11.07 0.12
CA THR A 249 -11.95 -11.65 0.00
C THR A 249 -11.75 -12.82 0.95
N TYR A 250 -12.19 -12.72 2.21
CA TYR A 250 -12.14 -13.86 3.13
C TYR A 250 -12.99 -15.05 2.66
N ALA A 251 -14.17 -14.79 2.10
CA ALA A 251 -14.98 -15.86 1.51
C ALA A 251 -14.30 -16.51 0.29
N LEU A 252 -13.69 -15.70 -0.57
CA LEU A 252 -12.89 -16.19 -1.71
C LEU A 252 -11.72 -17.05 -1.24
N PHE A 253 -10.96 -16.59 -0.25
CA PHE A 253 -9.83 -17.33 0.30
C PHE A 253 -10.27 -18.64 0.97
N GLY A 254 -11.45 -18.67 1.61
CA GLY A 254 -12.06 -19.89 2.10
C GLY A 254 -12.26 -20.93 0.99
N ILE A 255 -12.81 -20.50 -0.14
CA ILE A 255 -13.01 -21.39 -1.32
C ILE A 255 -11.66 -21.84 -1.90
N ILE A 256 -10.68 -20.97 -2.00
CA ILE A 256 -9.33 -21.29 -2.50
C ILE A 256 -8.67 -22.35 -1.63
N LYS A 257 -8.79 -22.22 -0.29
CA LYS A 257 -8.26 -23.18 0.69
C LYS A 257 -9.00 -24.53 0.61
N GLU A 258 -10.32 -24.52 0.58
CA GLU A 258 -11.13 -25.75 0.43
C GLU A 258 -10.77 -26.53 -0.85
N LYS A 259 -10.50 -25.80 -1.93
CA LYS A 259 -10.11 -26.41 -3.21
C LYS A 259 -8.64 -26.81 -3.28
N ASN A 260 -7.85 -26.48 -2.26
CA ASN A 260 -6.40 -26.72 -2.20
C ASN A 260 -5.66 -26.13 -3.44
N ILE A 261 -5.96 -24.87 -3.75
CA ILE A 261 -5.39 -24.13 -4.89
C ILE A 261 -4.69 -22.83 -4.49
N VAL A 262 -4.24 -22.73 -3.25
CA VAL A 262 -3.52 -21.55 -2.72
C VAL A 262 -2.29 -21.24 -3.58
N ASP A 263 -1.56 -22.24 -4.03
CA ASP A 263 -0.39 -22.16 -4.90
C ASP A 263 -0.67 -21.75 -6.35
N ARG A 264 -1.94 -21.55 -6.70
CA ARG A 264 -2.41 -21.21 -8.05
C ARG A 264 -2.94 -19.80 -8.17
N VAL A 265 -2.86 -19.01 -7.14
CA VAL A 265 -3.35 -17.61 -7.08
C VAL A 265 -2.24 -16.69 -6.60
N GLY A 266 -2.16 -15.49 -7.20
CA GLY A 266 -1.46 -14.35 -6.64
C GLY A 266 -2.48 -13.27 -6.30
N PHE A 267 -2.29 -12.55 -5.20
CA PHE A 267 -3.21 -11.51 -4.77
C PHE A 267 -2.42 -10.34 -4.21
N LYS A 268 -2.74 -9.13 -4.64
CA LYS A 268 -2.01 -7.93 -4.24
C LYS A 268 -2.96 -6.75 -4.08
N ASP A 269 -2.68 -5.88 -3.13
CA ASP A 269 -3.40 -4.62 -3.02
C ASP A 269 -3.00 -3.63 -4.14
N LEU A 270 -3.85 -2.66 -4.39
CA LEU A 270 -3.54 -1.50 -5.23
C LEU A 270 -3.22 -0.31 -4.33
N GLY A 271 -1.96 -0.16 -3.97
CA GLY A 271 -1.46 0.96 -3.19
C GLY A 271 -1.28 2.24 -4.01
N ALA A 272 -0.41 3.13 -3.55
CA ALA A 272 -0.20 4.47 -4.13
C ALA A 272 0.29 4.48 -5.60
N GLY A 273 0.86 3.39 -6.09
CA GLY A 273 1.25 3.21 -7.50
C GLY A 273 0.12 2.73 -8.41
N GLY A 274 -1.04 2.39 -7.84
CA GLY A 274 -2.24 1.95 -8.55
C GLY A 274 -2.03 0.73 -9.44
N VAL A 275 -2.82 0.64 -10.51
CA VAL A 275 -2.79 -0.48 -11.47
C VAL A 275 -1.40 -0.68 -12.08
N ALA A 276 -0.68 0.40 -12.36
CA ALA A 276 0.66 0.33 -12.96
C ALA A 276 1.66 -0.39 -12.06
N CYS A 277 1.66 -0.09 -10.76
CA CYS A 277 2.57 -0.72 -9.81
C CYS A 277 2.15 -2.15 -9.51
N ALA A 278 0.90 -2.37 -9.15
CA ALA A 278 0.39 -3.69 -8.78
C ALA A 278 0.53 -4.73 -9.90
N SER A 279 0.24 -4.37 -11.16
CA SER A 279 0.37 -5.29 -12.29
C SER A 279 1.83 -5.65 -12.60
N VAL A 280 2.74 -4.68 -12.47
CA VAL A 280 4.17 -4.91 -12.66
C VAL A 280 4.72 -5.82 -11.56
N GLU A 281 4.44 -5.51 -10.30
CA GLU A 281 4.96 -6.27 -9.15
C GLU A 281 4.43 -7.70 -9.12
N LEU A 282 3.14 -7.92 -9.41
CA LEU A 282 2.58 -9.26 -9.54
C LEU A 282 3.30 -10.12 -10.58
N ALA A 283 3.70 -9.53 -11.71
CA ALA A 283 4.33 -10.27 -12.80
C ALA A 283 5.85 -10.41 -12.64
N GLU A 284 6.53 -9.30 -12.33
CA GLU A 284 8.00 -9.22 -12.36
C GLU A 284 8.65 -10.14 -11.34
N THR A 285 8.13 -10.20 -10.12
CA THR A 285 8.66 -11.02 -9.02
C THR A 285 8.77 -12.50 -9.41
N SER A 286 7.89 -12.97 -10.29
CA SER A 286 7.90 -14.36 -10.82
C SER A 286 8.52 -14.47 -12.21
N GLY A 287 9.08 -13.39 -12.76
CA GLY A 287 9.72 -13.38 -14.07
C GLY A 287 8.76 -13.38 -15.25
N TYR A 288 7.51 -12.94 -15.04
CA TYR A 288 6.51 -12.76 -16.11
C TYR A 288 6.45 -11.31 -16.57
N GLY A 289 5.88 -11.09 -17.75
CA GLY A 289 5.34 -9.80 -18.19
C GLY A 289 3.85 -9.73 -17.95
N SER A 290 3.29 -8.53 -18.00
CA SER A 290 1.85 -8.30 -17.95
C SER A 290 1.39 -7.43 -19.11
N GLU A 291 0.22 -7.71 -19.65
CA GLU A 291 -0.47 -6.88 -20.63
C GLU A 291 -1.77 -6.37 -20.02
N VAL A 292 -1.91 -5.05 -19.89
CA VAL A 292 -3.05 -4.41 -19.25
C VAL A 292 -3.84 -3.62 -20.29
N TRP A 293 -5.06 -4.04 -20.57
CA TRP A 293 -5.99 -3.35 -21.46
C TRP A 293 -6.75 -2.30 -20.67
N LEU A 294 -6.29 -1.05 -20.72
CA LEU A 294 -6.86 0.05 -19.92
C LEU A 294 -8.35 0.29 -20.22
N ASP A 295 -8.79 0.01 -21.43
CA ASP A 295 -10.20 0.12 -21.81
C ASP A 295 -11.11 -0.88 -21.07
N ASN A 296 -10.55 -1.94 -20.51
CA ASN A 296 -11.27 -2.92 -19.69
C ASN A 296 -11.26 -2.59 -18.21
N VAL A 297 -10.51 -1.57 -17.79
CA VAL A 297 -10.50 -1.11 -16.40
C VAL A 297 -11.79 -0.36 -16.12
N HIS A 298 -12.50 -0.78 -15.05
CA HIS A 298 -13.75 -0.15 -14.68
C HIS A 298 -13.54 1.29 -14.24
N VAL A 299 -14.19 2.23 -14.91
CA VAL A 299 -14.10 3.67 -14.68
C VAL A 299 -15.47 4.21 -14.28
N GLY A 300 -15.53 4.89 -13.12
CA GLY A 300 -16.75 5.45 -12.54
C GLY A 300 -17.16 6.81 -13.14
N ILE A 301 -16.24 7.47 -13.84
CA ILE A 301 -16.45 8.82 -14.39
C ILE A 301 -16.32 8.76 -15.92
N LYS A 302 -17.34 9.22 -16.64
CA LYS A 302 -17.27 9.34 -18.11
C LYS A 302 -16.11 10.24 -18.52
N ASN A 303 -15.36 9.82 -19.54
CA ASN A 303 -14.23 10.56 -20.14
C ASN A 303 -13.05 10.80 -19.18
N LEU A 304 -12.84 9.91 -18.23
CA LEU A 304 -11.60 9.85 -17.50
C LEU A 304 -10.54 9.18 -18.40
N HIS A 305 -9.60 9.99 -18.92
CA HIS A 305 -8.53 9.56 -19.83
C HIS A 305 -7.17 9.84 -19.23
#